data_e7da640724af6b372c5defce868188cd
#
_entry.id   e7da640724af6b372c5defce868188cd
#
_cell.length_a   1.000
_cell.length_b   1.000
_cell.length_c   1.000
_cell.angle_alpha   90.00
_cell.angle_beta   90.00
_cell.angle_gamma   90.00
#
_symmetry.space_group_name_H-M   'P 1'
#
loop_
_entity.id
_entity.type
_entity.pdbx_description
1 polymer ?
#
loop_
_entity_poly.entity_id
_entity_poly.type
_entity_poly.pdbx_seq_one_letter_code
_entity_poly.pdbx_strand_id
1 'polypeptide(L)'
;LMHPPLRGQPTLSVSIGGIDMAKRSMLDQFAEIKAQHPDTVLFFRMGDFYEMFHEDAVLASEVLGITLTSRDKNSENPVPMAGVPWHSVESYLQSMLRAGYKVTMCEQEEELRPGSKILERVVTRVYTPGSLYEENLIGEDGSSVLASLSFKDDTIGMAILDSSTGRSWIQEQSGAGRWERIK
;
A
#
# COMPACT_ATOMS: atom_id res chain seq x y z
N LEU A 1 -38.20 -5.52 -7.18
CA LEU A 1 -37.56 -6.85 -7.17
C LEU A 1 -36.30 -6.73 -6.32
N MET A 2 -36.40 -7.11 -5.05
CA MET A 2 -35.30 -7.21 -4.08
C MET A 2 -34.52 -8.49 -4.36
N HIS A 3 -33.20 -8.37 -4.59
CA HIS A 3 -32.30 -9.52 -4.58
C HIS A 3 -31.92 -9.85 -3.13
N PRO A 4 -31.94 -11.14 -2.73
CA PRO A 4 -31.49 -11.56 -1.40
C PRO A 4 -29.97 -11.49 -1.30
N PRO A 5 -29.41 -11.28 -0.08
CA PRO A 5 -27.97 -11.24 0.13
C PRO A 5 -27.35 -12.63 -0.05
N LEU A 6 -26.19 -12.68 -0.71
CA LEU A 6 -25.37 -13.87 -0.89
C LEU A 6 -24.86 -14.35 0.48
N ARG A 7 -25.32 -15.53 0.91
CA ARG A 7 -24.84 -16.24 2.10
C ARG A 7 -23.48 -16.87 1.83
N GLY A 8 -22.55 -16.62 2.77
CA GLY A 8 -21.56 -17.61 3.21
C GLY A 8 -20.41 -17.86 2.26
N GLN A 9 -19.43 -16.96 2.22
CA GLN A 9 -18.07 -17.41 1.95
C GLN A 9 -17.43 -17.83 3.28
N PRO A 10 -16.77 -19.01 3.34
CA PRO A 10 -16.06 -19.42 4.55
C PRO A 10 -14.85 -18.52 4.73
N THR A 11 -14.84 -17.79 5.84
CA THR A 11 -13.61 -17.16 6.34
C THR A 11 -12.62 -18.29 6.64
N LEU A 12 -11.61 -18.42 5.80
CA LEU A 12 -10.44 -19.24 6.09
C LEU A 12 -9.73 -18.64 7.30
N SER A 13 -10.05 -19.18 8.48
CA SER A 13 -9.24 -18.97 9.68
C SER A 13 -7.92 -19.70 9.48
N VAL A 14 -6.90 -18.99 8.97
CA VAL A 14 -5.54 -19.49 9.03
C VAL A 14 -5.09 -19.40 10.47
N SER A 15 -5.09 -20.53 11.14
CA SER A 15 -4.47 -20.71 12.45
C SER A 15 -2.95 -20.67 12.26
N ILE A 16 -2.37 -19.49 12.37
CA ILE A 16 -0.92 -19.32 12.49
C ILE A 16 -0.57 -19.66 13.93
N GLY A 17 0.33 -20.66 14.10
CA GLY A 17 0.65 -21.33 15.34
C GLY A 17 0.77 -20.44 16.57
N GLY A 18 0.04 -20.84 17.62
CA GLY A 18 0.38 -20.71 19.03
C GLY A 18 0.87 -19.40 19.62
N ILE A 19 0.54 -18.23 19.07
CA ILE A 19 0.84 -16.95 19.71
C ILE A 19 -0.27 -16.67 20.73
N ASP A 20 0.14 -16.57 22.01
CA ASP A 20 -0.75 -16.16 23.09
C ASP A 20 -1.24 -14.74 22.83
N MET A 21 -2.49 -14.59 22.38
CA MET A 21 -3.14 -13.31 22.07
C MET A 21 -3.03 -12.29 23.21
N ALA A 22 -2.87 -12.74 24.45
CA ALA A 22 -2.71 -11.89 25.62
C ALA A 22 -1.33 -11.21 25.70
N LYS A 23 -0.34 -11.69 24.95
CA LYS A 23 1.05 -11.20 24.94
C LYS A 23 1.45 -10.54 23.63
N ARG A 24 0.61 -10.64 22.60
CA ARG A 24 0.88 -10.07 21.28
C ARG A 24 1.03 -8.56 21.38
N SER A 25 2.18 -8.04 20.94
CA SER A 25 2.46 -6.61 20.91
C SER A 25 1.99 -5.98 19.57
N MET A 26 1.99 -4.66 19.54
CA MET A 26 1.72 -3.91 18.31
C MET A 26 2.80 -4.15 17.24
N LEU A 27 4.07 -4.27 17.65
CA LEU A 27 5.15 -4.58 16.71
C LEU A 27 5.05 -6.00 16.15
N ASP A 28 4.49 -6.96 16.90
CA ASP A 28 4.20 -8.29 16.37
C ASP A 28 3.14 -8.22 15.26
N GLN A 29 2.08 -7.42 15.45
CA GLN A 29 1.08 -7.17 14.39
C GLN A 29 1.71 -6.54 13.14
N PHE A 30 2.59 -5.54 13.34
CA PHE A 30 3.30 -4.91 12.24
C PHE A 30 4.15 -5.94 11.47
N ALA A 31 4.92 -6.76 12.17
CA ALA A 31 5.78 -7.78 11.57
C ALA A 31 4.96 -8.84 10.80
N GLU A 32 3.83 -9.28 11.35
CA GLU A 32 2.93 -10.23 10.69
C GLU A 32 2.35 -9.69 9.39
N ILE A 33 1.90 -8.43 9.38
CA ILE A 33 1.38 -7.78 8.17
C ILE A 33 2.52 -7.56 7.17
N LYS A 34 3.69 -7.10 7.64
CA LYS A 34 4.86 -6.90 6.78
C LYS A 34 5.30 -8.19 6.09
N ALA A 35 5.25 -9.32 6.78
CA ALA A 35 5.58 -10.62 6.19
C ALA A 35 4.62 -11.01 5.04
N GLN A 36 3.37 -10.53 5.05
CA GLN A 36 2.40 -10.74 3.98
C GLN A 36 2.54 -9.72 2.83
N HIS A 37 3.16 -8.57 3.11
CA HIS A 37 3.35 -7.46 2.17
C HIS A 37 4.82 -6.99 2.15
N PRO A 38 5.79 -7.88 1.85
CA PRO A 38 7.22 -7.59 2.02
C PRO A 38 7.74 -6.49 1.11
N ASP A 39 7.12 -6.28 -0.05
CA ASP A 39 7.50 -5.34 -1.10
C ASP A 39 6.77 -4.00 -1.03
N THR A 40 6.09 -3.69 0.09
CA THR A 40 5.36 -2.45 0.31
C THR A 40 5.84 -1.74 1.56
N VAL A 41 5.67 -0.43 1.66
CA VAL A 41 5.84 0.34 2.89
C VAL A 41 4.53 0.29 3.67
N LEU A 42 4.57 -0.14 4.94
CA LEU A 42 3.37 -0.19 5.77
C LEU A 42 3.09 1.18 6.41
N PHE A 43 1.95 1.75 6.09
CA PHE A 43 1.36 2.87 6.83
C PHE A 43 0.40 2.28 7.88
N PHE A 44 0.88 2.20 9.11
CA PHE A 44 0.25 1.47 10.20
C PHE A 44 -0.44 2.43 11.17
N ARG A 45 -1.78 2.43 11.20
CA ARG A 45 -2.57 3.38 11.99
C ARG A 45 -2.31 3.22 13.49
N MET A 46 -1.96 4.34 14.13
CA MET A 46 -1.77 4.44 15.57
C MET A 46 -2.33 5.77 16.09
N GLY A 47 -3.57 5.74 16.57
CA GLY A 47 -4.27 6.95 16.98
C GLY A 47 -4.38 7.95 15.84
N ASP A 48 -3.80 9.15 16.00
CA ASP A 48 -3.84 10.22 15.00
C ASP A 48 -2.71 10.18 13.96
N PHE A 49 -1.92 9.10 13.94
CA PHE A 49 -0.80 8.95 13.01
C PHE A 49 -0.90 7.64 12.23
N TYR A 50 -0.26 7.64 11.05
CA TYR A 50 0.24 6.42 10.43
C TYR A 50 1.73 6.34 10.74
N GLU A 51 2.12 5.29 11.44
CA GLU A 51 3.50 5.04 11.83
C GLU A 51 4.12 3.95 10.95
N MET A 52 5.38 4.11 10.66
CA MET A 52 6.23 3.15 9.96
C MET A 52 7.36 2.75 10.89
N PHE A 53 7.80 1.50 10.80
CA PHE A 53 8.84 0.95 11.67
C PHE A 53 9.94 0.29 10.86
N HIS A 54 11.11 0.09 11.51
CA HIS A 54 12.26 -0.58 10.94
C HIS A 54 12.72 0.06 9.61
N GLU A 55 12.92 -0.75 8.58
CA GLU A 55 13.35 -0.31 7.25
C GLU A 55 12.32 0.60 6.55
N ASP A 56 11.03 0.36 6.79
CA ASP A 56 9.97 1.20 6.26
C ASP A 56 10.05 2.63 6.81
N ALA A 57 10.43 2.80 8.09
CA ALA A 57 10.61 4.12 8.69
C ALA A 57 11.82 4.86 8.11
N VAL A 58 12.92 4.16 7.89
CA VAL A 58 14.13 4.74 7.28
C VAL A 58 13.81 5.21 5.86
N LEU A 59 13.23 4.32 5.05
CA LEU A 59 12.85 4.62 3.67
C LEU A 59 11.86 5.79 3.59
N ALA A 60 10.79 5.75 4.40
CA ALA A 60 9.78 6.81 4.40
C ALA A 60 10.37 8.15 4.85
N SER A 61 11.28 8.18 5.83
CA SER A 61 11.91 9.41 6.27
C SER A 61 12.76 10.06 5.17
N GLU A 62 13.45 9.26 4.38
CA GLU A 62 14.25 9.75 3.23
C GLU A 62 13.36 10.27 2.10
N VAL A 63 12.34 9.51 1.71
CA VAL A 63 11.46 9.83 0.58
C VAL A 63 10.55 11.03 0.89
N LEU A 64 10.00 11.08 2.10
CA LEU A 64 9.02 12.07 2.51
C LEU A 64 9.63 13.29 3.17
N GLY A 65 10.94 13.27 3.51
CA GLY A 65 11.61 14.34 4.25
C GLY A 65 11.10 14.52 5.69
N ILE A 66 10.57 13.44 6.29
CA ILE A 66 10.04 13.45 7.67
C ILE A 66 11.09 12.98 8.67
N THR A 67 10.89 13.33 9.94
CA THR A 67 11.83 13.00 11.00
C THR A 67 11.86 11.49 11.27
N LEU A 68 13.05 10.88 11.14
CA LEU A 68 13.33 9.57 11.66
C LEU A 68 13.58 9.67 13.16
N THR A 69 12.83 8.92 13.94
CA THR A 69 12.98 8.80 15.39
C THR A 69 13.12 7.33 15.77
N SER A 70 12.98 7.02 17.04
CA SER A 70 12.96 5.62 17.49
C SER A 70 11.93 5.45 18.59
N ARG A 71 11.28 4.28 18.56
CA ARG A 71 10.49 3.79 19.67
C ARG A 71 11.44 3.21 20.71
N ASP A 72 11.10 3.40 21.99
CA ASP A 72 11.88 2.89 23.12
C ASP A 72 13.35 3.34 23.10
N LYS A 73 13.56 4.67 22.99
CA LYS A 73 14.89 5.31 22.87
C LYS A 73 15.91 4.87 23.92
N ASN A 74 15.43 4.38 25.08
CA ASN A 74 16.27 3.93 26.18
C ASN A 74 16.54 2.42 26.18
N SER A 75 16.04 1.69 25.18
CA SER A 75 16.33 0.26 25.03
C SER A 75 17.72 0.04 24.42
N GLU A 76 18.28 -1.14 24.62
CA GLU A 76 19.55 -1.54 23.98
C GLU A 76 19.43 -1.60 22.44
N ASN A 77 18.22 -1.84 21.94
CA ASN A 77 17.92 -1.92 20.51
C ASN A 77 16.68 -1.07 20.19
N PRO A 78 16.83 0.26 20.03
CA PRO A 78 15.72 1.14 19.71
C PRO A 78 15.21 0.85 18.29
N VAL A 79 13.89 0.73 18.15
CA VAL A 79 13.24 0.46 16.86
C VAL A 79 13.11 1.76 16.07
N PRO A 80 13.69 1.88 14.85
CA PRO A 80 13.48 3.02 13.98
C PRO A 80 11.99 3.25 13.74
N MET A 81 11.55 4.51 13.79
CA MET A 81 10.15 4.90 13.65
C MET A 81 10.05 6.24 12.93
N ALA A 82 9.09 6.35 12.03
CA ALA A 82 8.67 7.61 11.42
C ALA A 82 7.14 7.63 11.37
N GLY A 83 6.53 8.80 11.29
CA GLY A 83 5.07 8.89 11.26
C GLY A 83 4.57 10.14 10.57
N VAL A 84 3.37 10.03 9.99
CA VAL A 84 2.65 11.12 9.33
C VAL A 84 1.26 11.26 9.95
N PRO A 85 0.73 12.50 10.08
CA PRO A 85 -0.62 12.71 10.60
C PRO A 85 -1.67 12.08 9.68
N TRP A 86 -2.67 11.42 10.26
CA TRP A 86 -3.71 10.72 9.50
C TRP A 86 -4.51 11.64 8.57
N HIS A 87 -4.80 12.85 9.03
CA HIS A 87 -5.62 13.82 8.29
C HIS A 87 -4.91 14.40 7.05
N SER A 88 -3.60 14.21 6.93
CA SER A 88 -2.80 14.65 5.78
C SER A 88 -2.10 13.49 5.05
N VAL A 89 -2.50 12.25 5.33
CA VAL A 89 -1.86 11.04 4.79
C VAL A 89 -1.86 10.98 3.26
N GLU A 90 -2.88 11.55 2.61
CA GLU A 90 -3.02 11.50 1.15
C GLU A 90 -1.82 12.15 0.43
N SER A 91 -1.33 13.29 0.91
CA SER A 91 -0.17 13.97 0.32
C SER A 91 1.12 13.16 0.47
N TYR A 92 1.29 12.49 1.60
CA TYR A 92 2.43 11.60 1.84
C TYR A 92 2.34 10.32 1.01
N LEU A 93 1.13 9.74 0.92
CA LEU A 93 0.86 8.60 0.06
C LEU A 93 1.18 8.90 -1.40
N GLN A 94 0.71 10.05 -1.94
CA GLN A 94 1.07 10.51 -3.29
C GLN A 94 2.58 10.59 -3.49
N SER A 95 3.31 11.15 -2.52
CA SER A 95 4.76 11.30 -2.59
C SER A 95 5.47 9.95 -2.65
N MET A 96 5.04 8.97 -1.85
CA MET A 96 5.56 7.60 -1.89
C MET A 96 5.31 6.94 -3.25
N LEU A 97 4.08 7.04 -3.76
CA LEU A 97 3.70 6.45 -5.04
C LEU A 97 4.44 7.08 -6.23
N ARG A 98 4.62 8.41 -6.21
CA ARG A 98 5.42 9.14 -7.22
C ARG A 98 6.90 8.75 -7.18
N ALA A 99 7.41 8.42 -6.01
CA ALA A 99 8.76 7.90 -5.85
C ALA A 99 8.90 6.41 -6.27
N GLY A 100 7.80 5.78 -6.72
CA GLY A 100 7.79 4.41 -7.23
C GLY A 100 7.52 3.34 -6.17
N TYR A 101 7.26 3.71 -4.93
CA TYR A 101 7.02 2.76 -3.85
C TYR A 101 5.55 2.36 -3.76
N LYS A 102 5.30 1.10 -3.39
CA LYS A 102 3.97 0.61 -3.04
C LYS A 102 3.73 0.87 -1.55
N VAL A 103 2.49 1.14 -1.18
CA VAL A 103 2.09 1.41 0.20
C VAL A 103 0.93 0.52 0.59
N THR A 104 1.04 -0.14 1.73
CA THR A 104 -0.06 -0.88 2.37
C THR A 104 -0.63 -0.05 3.50
N MET A 105 -1.90 0.30 3.40
CA MET A 105 -2.62 1.03 4.45
C MET A 105 -3.22 0.04 5.44
N CYS A 106 -2.94 0.25 6.72
CA CYS A 106 -3.48 -0.55 7.82
C CYS A 106 -4.26 0.35 8.76
N GLU A 107 -5.56 0.09 8.86
CA GLU A 107 -6.46 0.80 9.77
C GLU A 107 -6.60 0.07 11.10
N GLN A 108 -6.85 0.83 12.15
CA GLN A 108 -7.11 0.34 13.48
C GLN A 108 -8.59 -0.01 13.63
N GLU A 109 -8.91 -1.22 14.09
CA GLU A 109 -10.29 -1.58 14.43
C GLU A 109 -10.78 -0.72 15.62
N GLU A 110 -12.08 -0.44 15.66
CA GLU A 110 -12.68 0.38 16.71
C GLU A 110 -12.86 -0.38 18.02
N GLU A 111 -12.99 -1.71 17.94
CA GLU A 111 -13.28 -2.56 19.08
C GLU A 111 -12.14 -3.53 19.38
N LEU A 112 -11.92 -3.76 20.69
CA LEU A 112 -11.00 -4.79 21.15
C LEU A 112 -11.59 -6.18 20.91
N ARG A 113 -10.82 -7.06 20.28
CA ARG A 113 -11.20 -8.47 20.17
C ARG A 113 -11.18 -9.15 21.55
N PRO A 114 -12.08 -10.11 21.80
CA PRO A 114 -12.07 -10.87 23.05
C PRO A 114 -10.67 -11.46 23.35
N GLY A 115 -10.15 -11.17 24.54
CA GLY A 115 -8.82 -11.63 24.97
C GLY A 115 -7.63 -10.80 24.51
N SER A 116 -7.83 -9.79 23.65
CA SER A 116 -6.78 -8.85 23.24
C SER A 116 -6.71 -7.66 24.20
N LYS A 117 -5.49 -7.14 24.43
CA LYS A 117 -5.24 -5.90 25.16
C LYS A 117 -4.97 -4.71 24.25
N ILE A 118 -4.84 -4.97 22.95
CA ILE A 118 -4.55 -3.98 21.92
C ILE A 118 -5.56 -4.10 20.80
N LEU A 119 -5.89 -2.97 20.17
CA LEU A 119 -6.73 -2.95 18.98
C LEU A 119 -6.02 -3.65 17.82
N GLU A 120 -6.74 -4.38 17.02
CA GLU A 120 -6.22 -5.00 15.81
C GLU A 120 -6.05 -3.94 14.71
N ARG A 121 -5.10 -4.22 13.81
CA ARG A 121 -4.95 -3.48 12.57
C ARG A 121 -5.22 -4.41 11.41
N VAL A 122 -6.00 -3.90 10.49
CA VAL A 122 -6.38 -4.64 9.28
C VAL A 122 -5.88 -3.91 8.05
N VAL A 123 -5.40 -4.66 7.08
CA VAL A 123 -5.06 -4.10 5.77
C VAL A 123 -6.35 -3.71 5.08
N THR A 124 -6.51 -2.42 4.79
CA THR A 124 -7.66 -1.90 4.06
C THR A 124 -7.38 -1.78 2.59
N ARG A 125 -6.14 -1.43 2.22
CA ARG A 125 -5.78 -1.24 0.82
C ARG A 125 -4.28 -1.33 0.60
N VAL A 126 -3.91 -1.82 -0.59
CA VAL A 126 -2.55 -1.73 -1.14
C VAL A 126 -2.58 -0.75 -2.31
N TYR A 127 -1.82 0.33 -2.18
CA TYR A 127 -1.62 1.30 -3.23
C TYR A 127 -0.34 1.02 -4.00
N THR A 128 -0.39 1.21 -5.30
CA THR A 128 0.77 1.08 -6.19
C THR A 128 0.94 2.38 -6.97
N PRO A 129 2.09 2.64 -7.61
CA PRO A 129 2.25 3.81 -8.49
C PRO A 129 1.13 3.97 -9.52
N GLY A 130 0.54 2.85 -10.00
CA GLY A 130 -0.62 2.88 -10.88
C GLY A 130 -1.92 3.38 -10.24
N SER A 131 -2.01 3.43 -8.91
CA SER A 131 -3.19 3.97 -8.19
C SER A 131 -3.28 5.49 -8.22
N LEU A 132 -2.26 6.20 -8.75
CA LEU A 132 -2.25 7.66 -8.87
C LEU A 132 -3.35 8.22 -9.79
N TYR A 133 -4.08 7.38 -10.52
CA TYR A 133 -5.22 7.80 -11.34
C TYR A 133 -6.50 8.10 -10.54
N GLU A 134 -6.54 7.78 -9.26
CA GLU A 134 -7.68 8.09 -8.39
C GLU A 134 -7.77 9.60 -8.12
N GLU A 135 -8.99 10.17 -8.15
CA GLU A 135 -9.21 11.62 -8.06
C GLU A 135 -8.52 12.28 -6.86
N ASN A 136 -8.53 11.63 -5.70
CA ASN A 136 -7.89 12.12 -4.48
C ASN A 136 -6.36 11.97 -4.46
N LEU A 137 -5.78 11.20 -5.40
CA LEU A 137 -4.34 10.97 -5.52
C LEU A 137 -3.72 11.67 -6.73
N ILE A 138 -4.54 12.23 -7.63
CA ILE A 138 -4.08 13.05 -8.75
C ILE A 138 -3.81 14.45 -8.20
N GLY A 139 -2.54 14.85 -8.11
CA GLY A 139 -2.18 16.24 -7.77
C GLY A 139 -2.57 17.22 -8.87
N GLU A 140 -2.59 18.52 -8.58
CA GLU A 140 -2.98 19.59 -9.51
C GLU A 140 -2.25 19.56 -10.86
N ASP A 141 -1.02 19.01 -10.90
CA ASP A 141 -0.19 18.88 -12.12
C ASP A 141 -0.16 17.44 -12.68
N GLY A 142 -1.03 16.54 -12.20
CA GLY A 142 -0.91 15.11 -12.46
C GLY A 142 -1.62 14.67 -13.74
N SER A 143 -0.87 14.37 -14.80
CA SER A 143 -1.33 13.44 -15.82
C SER A 143 -1.13 12.01 -15.30
N SER A 144 -2.17 11.20 -15.29
CA SER A 144 -2.06 9.76 -14.99
C SER A 144 -2.32 8.97 -16.26
N VAL A 145 -1.35 8.17 -16.64
CA VAL A 145 -1.39 7.37 -17.85
C VAL A 145 -1.57 5.90 -17.50
N LEU A 146 -2.64 5.29 -17.99
CA LEU A 146 -2.86 3.85 -17.93
C LEU A 146 -2.40 3.22 -19.24
N ALA A 147 -1.52 2.23 -19.16
CA ALA A 147 -1.07 1.46 -20.32
C ALA A 147 -1.55 0.01 -20.20
N SER A 148 -2.07 -0.54 -21.30
CA SER A 148 -2.44 -1.95 -21.45
C SER A 148 -1.62 -2.57 -22.56
N LEU A 149 -1.07 -3.78 -22.32
CA LEU A 149 -0.32 -4.55 -23.30
C LEU A 149 -1.07 -5.84 -23.65
N SER A 150 -1.11 -6.14 -24.92
CA SER A 150 -1.64 -7.40 -25.47
C SER A 150 -0.57 -8.09 -26.31
N PHE A 151 -0.47 -9.41 -26.17
CA PHE A 151 0.50 -10.23 -26.87
C PHE A 151 -0.23 -11.28 -27.68
N LYS A 152 0.06 -11.34 -28.97
CA LYS A 152 -0.44 -12.37 -29.87
C LYS A 152 0.62 -12.73 -30.89
N ASP A 153 1.04 -13.97 -30.90
CA ASP A 153 2.10 -14.48 -31.78
C ASP A 153 3.36 -13.59 -31.73
N ASP A 154 3.77 -13.01 -32.82
CA ASP A 154 4.92 -12.10 -32.94
C ASP A 154 4.53 -10.61 -32.87
N THR A 155 3.34 -10.31 -32.34
CA THR A 155 2.78 -8.96 -32.30
C THR A 155 2.54 -8.52 -30.84
N ILE A 156 2.86 -7.26 -30.56
CA ILE A 156 2.53 -6.57 -29.31
C ILE A 156 1.59 -5.42 -29.65
N GLY A 157 0.41 -5.42 -29.05
CA GLY A 157 -0.50 -4.28 -29.03
C GLY A 157 -0.33 -3.51 -27.73
N MET A 158 -0.28 -2.18 -27.78
CA MET A 158 -0.26 -1.30 -26.64
C MET A 158 -1.39 -0.27 -26.77
N ALA A 159 -2.21 -0.16 -25.75
CA ALA A 159 -3.18 0.91 -25.58
C ALA A 159 -2.77 1.80 -24.41
N ILE A 160 -2.80 3.11 -24.61
CA ILE A 160 -2.48 4.11 -23.60
C ILE A 160 -3.70 5.01 -23.44
N LEU A 161 -4.10 5.25 -22.20
CA LEU A 161 -5.16 6.18 -21.82
C LEU A 161 -4.58 7.22 -20.86
N ASP A 162 -4.63 8.47 -21.23
CA ASP A 162 -4.46 9.59 -20.32
C ASP A 162 -5.80 9.83 -19.60
N SER A 163 -5.90 9.44 -18.35
CA SER A 163 -7.13 9.53 -17.56
C SER A 163 -7.51 10.97 -17.22
N SER A 164 -6.55 11.90 -17.23
CA SER A 164 -6.80 13.32 -16.94
C SER A 164 -7.46 14.06 -18.11
N THR A 165 -7.14 13.67 -19.34
CA THR A 165 -7.64 14.31 -20.56
C THR A 165 -8.64 13.45 -21.34
N GLY A 166 -8.76 12.15 -21.02
CA GLY A 166 -9.53 11.17 -21.77
C GLY A 166 -8.93 10.80 -23.12
N ARG A 167 -7.74 11.27 -23.44
CA ARG A 167 -7.07 10.93 -24.71
C ARG A 167 -6.55 9.50 -24.65
N SER A 168 -6.65 8.79 -25.78
CA SER A 168 -6.13 7.43 -25.91
C SER A 168 -5.35 7.26 -27.21
N TRP A 169 -4.35 6.38 -27.14
CA TRP A 169 -3.53 5.97 -28.26
C TRP A 169 -3.48 4.45 -28.31
N ILE A 170 -3.47 3.91 -29.53
CA ILE A 170 -3.27 2.50 -29.77
C ILE A 170 -2.10 2.34 -30.72
N GLN A 171 -1.19 1.47 -30.38
CA GLN A 171 -0.03 1.14 -31.20
C GLN A 171 0.10 -0.38 -31.30
N GLU A 172 0.48 -0.86 -32.48
CA GLU A 172 0.81 -2.26 -32.72
C GLU A 172 2.21 -2.37 -33.34
N GLN A 173 2.99 -3.33 -32.87
CA GLN A 173 4.32 -3.62 -33.37
C GLN A 173 4.49 -5.11 -33.57
N SER A 174 5.05 -5.52 -34.72
CA SER A 174 5.29 -6.92 -35.07
C SER A 174 6.75 -7.16 -35.44
N GLY A 175 7.21 -8.42 -35.31
CA GLY A 175 8.52 -8.88 -35.71
C GLY A 175 9.63 -8.63 -34.70
N ALA A 176 10.86 -8.95 -35.09
CA ALA A 176 12.06 -8.80 -34.27
C ALA A 176 12.28 -7.33 -33.89
N GLY A 177 12.70 -7.08 -32.65
CA GLY A 177 12.91 -5.71 -32.12
C GLY A 177 11.63 -4.93 -31.83
N ARG A 178 10.46 -5.59 -31.72
CA ARG A 178 9.17 -4.94 -31.42
C ARG A 178 9.16 -4.21 -30.08
N TRP A 179 9.91 -4.69 -29.11
CA TRP A 179 10.03 -4.05 -27.80
C TRP A 179 10.73 -2.70 -27.84
N GLU A 180 11.80 -2.56 -28.64
CA GLU A 180 12.52 -1.31 -28.78
C GLU A 180 11.71 -0.22 -29.52
N ARG A 181 10.68 -0.63 -30.23
CA ARG A 181 9.80 0.28 -31.00
C ARG A 181 8.55 0.75 -30.24
N ILE A 182 8.27 0.12 -29.09
CA ILE A 182 7.22 0.58 -28.18
C ILE A 182 7.83 1.63 -27.24
N LYS A 183 7.61 2.91 -27.56
CA LYS A 183 8.13 4.05 -26.78
C LYS A 183 6.99 4.99 -26.43
#